data_d1aa3701872023073dea96cc6ce24c36
#
_entry.id   d1aa3701872023073dea96cc6ce24c36
#
_cell.length_a   1.000
_cell.length_b   1.000
_cell.length_c   1.000
_cell.angle_alpha   90.00
_cell.angle_beta   90.00
_cell.angle_gamma   90.00
#
_symmetry.space_group_name_H-M   'P 1'
#
loop_
_entity.id
_entity.type
_entity.pdbx_description
1 polymer ?
#
loop_
_entity_poly.entity_id
_entity_poly.type
_entity_poly.pdbx_seq_one_letter_code
_entity_poly.pdbx_strand_id
1 'polypeptide(L)'
;KLIFQITEKVLNKQSGGYILSFHEVSPEVFESHIKSLLPSKPIPLEEIVQRHRLGKSTKECFAITFDDGVRNTVLKNWEVCLKNNWPVTFYLPINYINGENLPYQKILLIEKSLNEKFDSFPQTDDKNFKNISKKKLIAELFKMIYVSNKSKVNSYLDHFIKQILDYDKIKQSMPKAINWNEVREISKNYLSSFQSHGLSHTAVSAMSEKEIKSEMVESKNAIEECTGKKVNSFCYPYGAARSINKLSVEIASKYFDSATTLIRGRLKKNNLYYLPRIDLYEENETSLVRLKVAIS
;
A
#
# COMPACT_ATOMS: atom_id res chain seq x y z
N LYS A 1 -26.05 19.44 3.01
CA LYS A 1 -25.68 20.64 3.81
C LYS A 1 -25.37 20.29 5.27
N LEU A 2 -26.22 19.54 5.97
CA LEU A 2 -26.03 19.19 7.40
C LEU A 2 -24.76 18.36 7.63
N ILE A 3 -24.52 17.33 6.82
CA ILE A 3 -23.31 16.49 6.88
C ILE A 3 -22.06 17.34 6.66
N PHE A 4 -22.09 18.27 5.72
CA PHE A 4 -20.98 19.18 5.43
C PHE A 4 -20.66 20.08 6.64
N GLN A 5 -21.66 20.66 7.28
CA GLN A 5 -21.47 21.52 8.47
C GLN A 5 -20.97 20.73 9.69
N ILE A 6 -21.44 19.48 9.87
CA ILE A 6 -20.98 18.60 10.95
C ILE A 6 -19.52 18.20 10.71
N THR A 7 -19.16 17.82 9.48
CA THR A 7 -17.77 17.43 9.16
C THR A 7 -16.80 18.60 9.28
N GLU A 8 -17.18 19.83 8.91
CA GLU A 8 -16.33 21.00 9.14
C GLU A 8 -16.11 21.27 10.63
N LYS A 9 -17.16 21.20 11.44
CA LYS A 9 -17.06 21.38 12.90
C LYS A 9 -16.16 20.33 13.56
N VAL A 10 -16.20 19.10 13.08
CA VAL A 10 -15.38 17.98 13.59
C VAL A 10 -13.95 18.10 13.10
N LEU A 11 -13.73 18.41 11.81
CA LEU A 11 -12.39 18.62 11.24
C LEU A 11 -11.64 19.76 11.94
N ASN A 12 -12.34 20.86 12.26
CA ASN A 12 -11.74 22.02 12.94
C ASN A 12 -11.41 21.76 14.42
N LYS A 13 -12.02 20.75 15.06
CA LYS A 13 -11.72 20.37 16.45
C LYS A 13 -10.59 19.35 16.59
N GLN A 14 -10.20 18.67 15.50
CA GLN A 14 -9.21 17.61 15.60
C GLN A 14 -7.77 18.18 15.50
N SER A 15 -6.95 17.80 16.46
CA SER A 15 -5.51 18.07 16.46
C SER A 15 -4.75 17.00 15.67
N GLY A 16 -3.79 17.41 14.85
CA GLY A 16 -2.89 16.54 14.12
C GLY A 16 -3.26 16.36 12.64
N GLY A 17 -2.22 16.23 11.83
CA GLY A 17 -2.30 15.91 10.41
C GLY A 17 -2.63 14.43 10.18
N TYR A 18 -2.69 14.05 8.92
CA TYR A 18 -2.97 12.67 8.53
C TYR A 18 -2.20 12.28 7.27
N ILE A 19 -2.06 10.99 7.07
CA ILE A 19 -1.44 10.40 5.88
C ILE A 19 -2.54 9.64 5.14
N LEU A 20 -2.74 9.96 3.88
CA LEU A 20 -3.68 9.25 3.00
C LEU A 20 -2.98 8.10 2.31
N SER A 21 -3.66 6.99 2.18
CA SER A 21 -3.21 5.82 1.45
C SER A 21 -4.14 5.54 0.29
N PHE A 22 -3.55 5.31 -0.87
CA PHE A 22 -4.22 4.89 -2.10
C PHE A 22 -3.54 3.65 -2.65
N HIS A 23 -4.33 2.80 -3.29
CA HIS A 23 -3.86 1.66 -4.07
C HIS A 23 -4.27 1.87 -5.53
N GLU A 24 -5.21 1.10 -6.05
CA GLU A 24 -5.73 1.30 -7.40
C GLU A 24 -6.91 2.28 -7.37
N VAL A 25 -6.72 3.48 -7.93
CA VAL A 25 -7.72 4.54 -8.00
C VAL A 25 -7.58 5.30 -9.32
N SER A 26 -8.72 5.66 -9.94
CA SER A 26 -8.72 6.47 -11.15
C SER A 26 -8.27 7.91 -10.87
N PRO A 27 -7.67 8.59 -11.85
CA PRO A 27 -7.22 9.98 -11.71
C PRO A 27 -8.35 10.93 -11.28
N GLU A 28 -9.54 10.74 -11.84
CA GLU A 28 -10.71 11.58 -11.60
C GLU A 28 -11.19 11.44 -10.14
N VAL A 29 -11.27 10.22 -9.65
CA VAL A 29 -11.66 9.94 -8.25
C VAL A 29 -10.59 10.44 -7.29
N PHE A 30 -9.31 10.16 -7.58
CA PHE A 30 -8.18 10.67 -6.78
C PHE A 30 -8.21 12.19 -6.67
N GLU A 31 -8.29 12.90 -7.81
CA GLU A 31 -8.34 14.38 -7.84
C GLU A 31 -9.53 14.92 -7.04
N SER A 32 -10.71 14.29 -7.20
CA SER A 32 -11.92 14.64 -6.45
C SER A 32 -11.74 14.44 -4.95
N HIS A 33 -11.15 13.32 -4.52
CA HIS A 33 -10.87 13.04 -3.12
C HIS A 33 -9.98 14.12 -2.51
N ILE A 34 -8.84 14.44 -3.16
CA ILE A 34 -7.91 15.46 -2.64
C ILE A 34 -8.57 16.84 -2.59
N LYS A 35 -9.26 17.23 -3.65
CA LYS A 35 -9.97 18.54 -3.69
C LYS A 35 -11.04 18.67 -2.61
N SER A 36 -11.67 17.56 -2.22
CA SER A 36 -12.69 17.56 -1.15
C SER A 36 -12.11 17.89 0.22
N LEU A 37 -10.80 17.71 0.41
CA LEU A 37 -10.11 17.93 1.68
C LEU A 37 -9.58 19.36 1.86
N LEU A 38 -9.66 20.18 0.82
CA LEU A 38 -9.31 21.59 0.92
C LEU A 38 -10.22 22.29 1.96
N PRO A 39 -9.72 23.27 2.75
CA PRO A 39 -8.45 23.97 2.60
C PRO A 39 -7.22 23.27 3.23
N SER A 40 -7.30 22.05 3.74
CA SER A 40 -6.12 21.31 4.21
C SER A 40 -5.11 21.16 3.07
N LYS A 41 -3.80 21.23 3.41
CA LYS A 41 -2.73 21.30 2.40
C LYS A 41 -2.00 19.98 2.30
N PRO A 42 -1.83 19.41 1.08
CA PRO A 42 -0.90 18.31 0.87
C PRO A 42 0.54 18.81 1.01
N ILE A 43 1.33 18.11 1.82
CA ILE A 43 2.76 18.36 2.03
C ILE A 43 3.55 17.06 1.86
N PRO A 44 4.88 17.14 1.61
CA PRO A 44 5.71 15.94 1.54
C PRO A 44 5.58 15.07 2.82
N LEU A 45 5.60 13.75 2.63
CA LEU A 45 5.55 12.80 3.76
C LEU A 45 6.70 13.06 4.76
N GLU A 46 7.89 13.32 4.25
CA GLU A 46 9.05 13.62 5.09
C GLU A 46 8.81 14.85 5.97
N GLU A 47 8.20 15.89 5.41
CA GLU A 47 7.90 17.12 6.14
C GLU A 47 6.88 16.88 7.25
N ILE A 48 5.78 16.14 6.98
CA ILE A 48 4.77 15.86 8.02
C ILE A 48 5.34 14.99 9.14
N VAL A 49 6.20 14.02 8.79
CA VAL A 49 6.92 13.17 9.77
C VAL A 49 7.88 14.01 10.61
N GLN A 50 8.64 14.91 10.00
CA GLN A 50 9.58 15.79 10.71
C GLN A 50 8.84 16.75 11.65
N ARG A 51 7.76 17.37 11.20
CA ARG A 51 6.91 18.22 12.05
C ARG A 51 6.39 17.42 13.25
N HIS A 52 5.90 16.22 13.00
CA HIS A 52 5.40 15.33 14.05
C HIS A 52 6.49 14.95 15.05
N ARG A 53 7.70 14.57 14.58
CA ARG A 53 8.87 14.27 15.42
C ARG A 53 9.26 15.45 16.33
N LEU A 54 9.21 16.66 15.81
CA LEU A 54 9.57 17.89 16.53
C LEU A 54 8.43 18.48 17.38
N GLY A 55 7.29 17.80 17.47
CA GLY A 55 6.11 18.31 18.16
C GLY A 55 5.51 19.59 17.55
N LYS A 56 5.88 19.92 16.30
CA LYS A 56 5.30 21.05 15.57
C LYS A 56 3.91 20.70 15.07
N SER A 57 3.06 21.73 14.90
CA SER A 57 1.70 21.53 14.40
C SER A 57 1.70 20.89 12.99
N THR A 58 0.91 19.84 12.86
CA THR A 58 0.55 19.22 11.56
C THR A 58 -0.92 19.46 11.22
N LYS A 59 -1.60 20.32 11.99
CA LYS A 59 -3.00 20.67 11.76
C LYS A 59 -3.16 21.22 10.34
N GLU A 60 -4.25 20.83 9.67
CA GLU A 60 -4.55 21.24 8.29
C GLU A 60 -3.52 20.79 7.23
N CYS A 61 -2.66 19.84 7.58
CA CYS A 61 -1.72 19.23 6.65
C CYS A 61 -2.00 17.74 6.48
N PHE A 62 -1.73 17.22 5.29
CA PHE A 62 -1.75 15.78 5.04
C PHE A 62 -0.67 15.39 4.03
N ALA A 63 -0.28 14.12 4.05
CA ALA A 63 0.58 13.53 3.04
C ALA A 63 -0.22 12.58 2.14
N ILE A 64 0.14 12.52 0.87
CA ILE A 64 -0.43 11.61 -0.12
C ILE A 64 0.53 10.45 -0.32
N THR A 65 0.04 9.22 -0.17
CA THR A 65 0.84 8.02 -0.43
C THR A 65 0.09 7.05 -1.35
N PHE A 66 0.82 6.39 -2.24
CA PHE A 66 0.36 5.28 -3.06
C PHE A 66 1.20 4.05 -2.78
N ASP A 67 0.55 2.91 -2.60
CA ASP A 67 1.23 1.64 -2.37
C ASP A 67 1.33 0.82 -3.67
N ASP A 68 2.08 -0.28 -3.61
CA ASP A 68 2.22 -1.34 -4.61
C ASP A 68 2.94 -0.99 -5.92
N GLY A 69 2.97 0.25 -6.34
CA GLY A 69 3.67 0.62 -7.57
C GLY A 69 3.03 0.09 -8.86
N VAL A 70 1.71 -0.09 -8.89
CA VAL A 70 0.97 -0.47 -10.10
C VAL A 70 1.15 0.64 -11.16
N ARG A 71 1.71 0.27 -12.32
CA ARG A 71 2.18 1.22 -13.35
C ARG A 71 1.12 2.25 -13.75
N ASN A 72 -0.07 1.79 -14.13
CA ASN A 72 -1.12 2.70 -14.59
C ASN A 72 -1.56 3.66 -13.50
N THR A 73 -1.67 3.17 -12.26
CA THR A 73 -2.02 3.99 -11.09
C THR A 73 -0.96 5.05 -10.84
N VAL A 74 0.32 4.65 -10.81
CA VAL A 74 1.42 5.59 -10.58
C VAL A 74 1.47 6.66 -11.67
N LEU A 75 1.52 6.26 -12.95
CA LEU A 75 1.71 7.22 -14.05
C LEU A 75 0.56 8.22 -14.15
N LYS A 76 -0.68 7.73 -14.14
CA LYS A 76 -1.85 8.60 -14.32
C LYS A 76 -2.06 9.55 -13.13
N ASN A 77 -1.89 9.05 -11.89
CA ASN A 77 -2.04 9.89 -10.71
C ASN A 77 -0.84 10.81 -10.49
N TRP A 78 0.35 10.45 -10.99
CA TRP A 78 1.48 11.36 -11.05
C TRP A 78 1.18 12.59 -11.91
N GLU A 79 0.54 12.45 -13.06
CA GLU A 79 0.11 13.57 -13.91
C GLU A 79 -0.85 14.51 -13.17
N VAL A 80 -1.78 13.97 -12.40
CA VAL A 80 -2.67 14.75 -11.53
C VAL A 80 -1.90 15.50 -10.44
N CYS A 81 -0.93 14.84 -9.81
CA CYS A 81 -0.06 15.47 -8.80
C CYS A 81 0.76 16.63 -9.40
N LEU A 82 1.35 16.44 -10.58
CA LEU A 82 2.09 17.50 -11.30
C LEU A 82 1.19 18.68 -11.60
N LYS A 83 0.03 18.46 -12.21
CA LYS A 83 -0.94 19.50 -12.59
C LYS A 83 -1.36 20.37 -11.41
N ASN A 84 -1.53 19.76 -10.23
CA ASN A 84 -2.04 20.44 -9.04
C ASN A 84 -0.93 20.87 -8.06
N ASN A 85 0.34 20.63 -8.38
CA ASN A 85 1.50 20.87 -7.50
C ASN A 85 1.36 20.15 -6.14
N TRP A 86 0.93 18.87 -6.15
CA TRP A 86 0.76 18.07 -4.96
C TRP A 86 1.94 17.13 -4.74
N PRO A 87 2.63 17.21 -3.59
CA PRO A 87 3.65 16.22 -3.23
C PRO A 87 3.03 14.83 -3.03
N VAL A 88 3.74 13.80 -3.51
CA VAL A 88 3.28 12.41 -3.42
C VAL A 88 4.43 11.46 -3.10
N THR A 89 4.14 10.44 -2.30
CA THR A 89 5.05 9.33 -2.00
C THR A 89 4.52 8.05 -2.60
N PHE A 90 5.36 7.32 -3.34
CA PHE A 90 5.08 5.99 -3.88
C PHE A 90 5.88 4.94 -3.11
N TYR A 91 5.21 3.96 -2.53
CA TYR A 91 5.84 2.82 -1.86
C TYR A 91 5.96 1.64 -2.82
N LEU A 92 7.18 1.17 -3.04
CA LEU A 92 7.49 0.16 -4.05
C LEU A 92 7.91 -1.18 -3.45
N PRO A 93 7.21 -2.29 -3.77
CA PRO A 93 7.68 -3.65 -3.52
C PRO A 93 8.61 -4.08 -4.67
N ILE A 94 9.88 -4.30 -4.35
CA ILE A 94 10.96 -4.41 -5.37
C ILE A 94 10.81 -5.60 -6.30
N ASN A 95 10.40 -6.75 -5.77
CA ASN A 95 10.23 -7.94 -6.60
C ASN A 95 9.14 -7.75 -7.66
N TYR A 96 8.11 -6.95 -7.36
CA TYR A 96 7.08 -6.61 -8.35
C TYR A 96 7.65 -5.70 -9.45
N ILE A 97 8.46 -4.72 -9.09
CA ILE A 97 9.15 -3.86 -10.07
C ILE A 97 10.08 -4.69 -10.96
N ASN A 98 10.67 -5.76 -10.40
CA ASN A 98 11.52 -6.72 -11.13
C ASN A 98 10.74 -7.80 -11.91
N GLY A 99 9.40 -7.71 -11.94
CA GLY A 99 8.53 -8.56 -12.76
C GLY A 99 7.90 -9.77 -12.05
N GLU A 100 8.01 -9.89 -10.72
CA GLU A 100 7.25 -10.87 -9.94
C GLU A 100 5.85 -10.33 -9.65
N ASN A 101 4.80 -11.16 -9.77
CA ASN A 101 3.47 -10.77 -9.36
C ASN A 101 3.30 -10.80 -7.84
N LEU A 102 2.54 -9.86 -7.30
CA LEU A 102 2.25 -9.80 -5.87
C LEU A 102 1.32 -10.95 -5.44
N PRO A 103 1.52 -11.54 -4.25
CA PRO A 103 0.69 -12.67 -3.80
C PRO A 103 -0.80 -12.39 -3.82
N TYR A 104 -1.22 -11.20 -3.37
CA TYR A 104 -2.65 -10.85 -3.36
C TYR A 104 -3.24 -10.74 -4.77
N GLN A 105 -2.49 -10.23 -5.75
CA GLN A 105 -2.94 -10.16 -7.15
C GLN A 105 -3.20 -11.56 -7.72
N LYS A 106 -2.34 -12.53 -7.38
CA LYS A 106 -2.54 -13.94 -7.75
C LYS A 106 -3.83 -14.49 -7.14
N ILE A 107 -4.14 -14.17 -5.89
CA ILE A 107 -5.37 -14.61 -5.22
C ILE A 107 -6.61 -13.98 -5.86
N LEU A 108 -6.60 -12.68 -6.13
CA LEU A 108 -7.70 -12.01 -6.82
C LEU A 108 -7.95 -12.59 -8.21
N LEU A 109 -6.88 -12.95 -8.90
CA LEU A 109 -6.99 -13.62 -10.20
C LEU A 109 -7.63 -15.01 -10.08
N ILE A 110 -7.21 -15.80 -9.10
CA ILE A 110 -7.84 -17.10 -8.79
C ILE A 110 -9.33 -16.90 -8.52
N GLU A 111 -9.68 -15.92 -7.67
CA GLU A 111 -11.06 -15.61 -7.32
C GLU A 111 -11.89 -15.28 -8.56
N LYS A 112 -11.41 -14.36 -9.41
CA LYS A 112 -12.06 -13.97 -10.67
C LYS A 112 -12.27 -15.17 -11.58
N SER A 113 -11.24 -15.96 -11.78
CA SER A 113 -11.31 -17.13 -12.69
C SER A 113 -12.25 -18.21 -12.18
N LEU A 114 -12.32 -18.43 -10.88
CA LEU A 114 -13.27 -19.36 -10.28
C LEU A 114 -14.72 -18.88 -10.44
N ASN A 115 -14.97 -17.58 -10.44
CA ASN A 115 -16.30 -17.03 -10.65
C ASN A 115 -16.75 -17.10 -12.13
N GLU A 116 -15.81 -16.99 -13.08
CA GLU A 116 -16.10 -16.96 -14.52
C GLU A 116 -16.21 -18.34 -15.16
N LYS A 117 -15.48 -19.34 -14.66
CA LYS A 117 -15.26 -20.62 -15.37
C LYS A 117 -15.78 -21.86 -14.69
N PHE A 118 -16.15 -21.82 -13.41
CA PHE A 118 -16.42 -23.04 -12.66
C PHE A 118 -17.73 -22.98 -11.87
N ASP A 119 -18.69 -23.80 -12.29
CA ASP A 119 -19.86 -24.11 -11.47
C ASP A 119 -19.50 -25.03 -10.30
N SER A 120 -18.43 -25.83 -10.47
CA SER A 120 -17.86 -26.70 -9.43
C SER A 120 -16.37 -26.42 -9.24
N PHE A 121 -15.88 -26.63 -8.04
CA PHE A 121 -14.48 -26.46 -7.66
C PHE A 121 -13.57 -27.40 -8.47
N PRO A 122 -12.45 -26.96 -9.05
CA PRO A 122 -11.47 -27.87 -9.64
C PRO A 122 -11.00 -28.86 -8.57
N GLN A 123 -10.98 -30.14 -8.89
CA GLN A 123 -10.42 -31.13 -7.98
C GLN A 123 -8.95 -30.82 -7.78
N THR A 124 -8.55 -30.46 -6.56
CA THR A 124 -7.16 -30.29 -6.18
C THR A 124 -6.74 -31.51 -5.36
N ASP A 125 -5.55 -32.01 -5.61
CA ASP A 125 -4.96 -33.11 -4.81
C ASP A 125 -4.53 -32.64 -3.41
N ASP A 126 -4.58 -31.34 -3.14
CA ASP A 126 -4.26 -30.78 -1.84
C ASP A 126 -5.38 -31.09 -0.83
N LYS A 127 -5.05 -31.94 0.15
CA LYS A 127 -5.97 -32.40 1.19
C LYS A 127 -6.58 -31.24 1.99
N ASN A 128 -5.91 -30.07 2.05
CA ASN A 128 -6.37 -28.90 2.81
C ASN A 128 -7.54 -28.19 2.13
N PHE A 129 -7.73 -28.39 0.81
CA PHE A 129 -8.74 -27.70 0.00
C PHE A 129 -9.77 -28.62 -0.63
N LYS A 130 -9.74 -29.90 -0.26
CA LYS A 130 -10.71 -30.87 -0.74
C LYS A 130 -12.09 -30.57 -0.14
N ASN A 131 -13.11 -30.41 -1.02
CA ASN A 131 -14.51 -30.18 -0.60
C ASN A 131 -14.79 -28.85 0.15
N ILE A 132 -14.01 -27.78 -0.09
CA ILE A 132 -14.32 -26.46 0.49
C ILE A 132 -15.04 -25.57 -0.55
N SER A 133 -15.84 -24.61 -0.06
CA SER A 133 -16.47 -23.62 -0.93
C SER A 133 -15.44 -22.63 -1.49
N LYS A 134 -15.72 -22.04 -2.67
CA LYS A 134 -14.90 -20.99 -3.30
C LYS A 134 -14.56 -19.88 -2.29
N LYS A 135 -15.55 -19.38 -1.57
CA LYS A 135 -15.37 -18.33 -0.53
C LYS A 135 -14.39 -18.75 0.56
N LYS A 136 -14.48 -20.00 1.02
CA LYS A 136 -13.58 -20.50 2.06
C LYS A 136 -12.16 -20.68 1.53
N LEU A 137 -11.99 -21.16 0.26
CA LEU A 137 -10.68 -21.23 -0.37
C LEU A 137 -9.99 -19.87 -0.42
N ILE A 138 -10.67 -18.86 -0.97
CA ILE A 138 -10.10 -17.50 -1.09
C ILE A 138 -9.72 -16.96 0.29
N ALA A 139 -10.56 -17.16 1.30
CA ALA A 139 -10.24 -16.76 2.67
C ALA A 139 -8.98 -17.46 3.23
N GLU A 140 -8.81 -18.76 2.99
CA GLU A 140 -7.62 -19.50 3.42
C GLU A 140 -6.36 -19.05 2.64
N LEU A 141 -6.47 -18.80 1.34
CA LEU A 141 -5.37 -18.26 0.54
C LEU A 141 -4.92 -16.88 1.07
N PHE A 142 -5.86 -15.98 1.37
CA PHE A 142 -5.53 -14.70 2.01
C PHE A 142 -4.90 -14.89 3.39
N LYS A 143 -5.37 -15.85 4.19
CA LYS A 143 -4.78 -16.15 5.49
C LYS A 143 -3.32 -16.62 5.38
N MET A 144 -2.99 -17.41 4.36
CA MET A 144 -1.62 -17.87 4.12
C MET A 144 -0.62 -16.72 3.98
N ILE A 145 -1.02 -15.59 3.40
CA ILE A 145 -0.18 -14.39 3.25
C ILE A 145 0.35 -13.88 4.61
N TYR A 146 -0.43 -14.04 5.67
CA TYR A 146 -0.08 -13.54 7.00
C TYR A 146 0.66 -14.54 7.89
N VAL A 147 0.63 -15.83 7.55
CA VAL A 147 1.14 -16.88 8.45
C VAL A 147 2.23 -17.74 7.83
N SER A 148 2.47 -17.63 6.53
CA SER A 148 3.40 -18.51 5.81
C SER A 148 4.59 -17.74 5.25
N ASN A 149 5.74 -18.42 5.16
CA ASN A 149 6.92 -17.90 4.49
C ASN A 149 6.63 -17.62 3.01
N LYS A 150 7.18 -16.52 2.48
CA LYS A 150 7.01 -16.04 1.11
C LYS A 150 7.19 -17.12 0.05
N SER A 151 8.29 -17.88 0.12
CA SER A 151 8.61 -18.88 -0.91
C SER A 151 7.52 -19.94 -1.01
N LYS A 152 6.97 -20.36 0.13
CA LYS A 152 5.88 -21.33 0.19
C LYS A 152 4.57 -20.76 -0.37
N VAL A 153 4.24 -19.50 -0.03
CA VAL A 153 3.00 -18.86 -0.52
C VAL A 153 3.07 -18.68 -2.03
N ASN A 154 4.14 -18.08 -2.56
CA ASN A 154 4.27 -17.84 -3.99
C ASN A 154 4.32 -19.14 -4.80
N SER A 155 5.12 -20.12 -4.37
CA SER A 155 5.19 -21.43 -5.05
C SER A 155 3.84 -22.14 -5.04
N TYR A 156 3.12 -22.05 -3.94
CA TYR A 156 1.79 -22.63 -3.82
C TYR A 156 0.79 -21.94 -4.77
N LEU A 157 0.73 -20.62 -4.76
CA LEU A 157 -0.15 -19.86 -5.65
C LEU A 157 0.16 -20.10 -7.13
N ASP A 158 1.44 -20.14 -7.50
CA ASP A 158 1.87 -20.42 -8.88
C ASP A 158 1.50 -21.84 -9.31
N HIS A 159 1.67 -22.83 -8.43
CA HIS A 159 1.24 -24.20 -8.67
C HIS A 159 -0.26 -24.29 -8.85
N PHE A 160 -1.03 -23.66 -7.96
CA PHE A 160 -2.48 -23.63 -8.01
C PHE A 160 -3.01 -22.98 -9.31
N ILE A 161 -2.43 -21.82 -9.68
CA ILE A 161 -2.79 -21.12 -10.92
C ILE A 161 -2.54 -22.01 -12.14
N LYS A 162 -1.40 -22.70 -12.20
CA LYS A 162 -1.08 -23.61 -13.33
C LYS A 162 -2.06 -24.77 -13.48
N GLN A 163 -2.66 -25.23 -12.40
CA GLN A 163 -3.65 -26.31 -12.43
C GLN A 163 -5.01 -25.87 -12.97
N ILE A 164 -5.42 -24.64 -12.69
CA ILE A 164 -6.78 -24.17 -12.96
C ILE A 164 -6.89 -23.23 -14.17
N LEU A 165 -5.78 -22.69 -14.64
CA LEU A 165 -5.77 -21.60 -15.61
C LEU A 165 -4.67 -21.77 -16.67
N ASP A 166 -4.93 -21.19 -17.85
CA ASP A 166 -3.90 -20.96 -18.86
C ASP A 166 -2.96 -19.83 -18.36
N TYR A 167 -1.86 -20.24 -17.75
CA TYR A 167 -0.93 -19.33 -17.05
C TYR A 167 -0.41 -18.20 -17.96
N ASP A 168 -0.13 -18.48 -19.23
CA ASP A 168 0.44 -17.48 -20.15
C ASP A 168 -0.59 -16.40 -20.53
N LYS A 169 -1.84 -16.81 -20.72
CA LYS A 169 -2.95 -15.89 -20.98
C LYS A 169 -3.23 -14.96 -19.80
N ILE A 170 -3.06 -15.46 -18.60
CA ILE A 170 -3.34 -14.79 -17.35
C ILE A 170 -2.22 -13.82 -16.96
N LYS A 171 -0.97 -14.22 -17.14
CA LYS A 171 0.19 -13.35 -16.91
C LYS A 171 0.11 -12.05 -17.73
N GLN A 172 -0.46 -12.10 -18.93
CA GLN A 172 -0.69 -10.93 -19.77
C GLN A 172 -1.80 -10.00 -19.26
N SER A 173 -2.77 -10.51 -18.52
CA SER A 173 -3.89 -9.73 -17.95
C SER A 173 -3.61 -9.13 -16.57
N MET A 174 -2.52 -9.53 -15.92
CA MET A 174 -2.18 -8.99 -14.60
C MET A 174 -1.69 -7.54 -14.68
N PRO A 175 -2.03 -6.70 -13.69
CA PRO A 175 -1.47 -5.35 -13.60
C PRO A 175 0.05 -5.40 -13.62
N LYS A 176 0.66 -4.51 -14.42
CA LYS A 176 2.13 -4.40 -14.49
C LYS A 176 2.62 -3.39 -13.46
N ALA A 177 3.80 -3.66 -12.89
CA ALA A 177 4.52 -2.68 -12.07
C ALA A 177 5.06 -1.53 -12.93
N ILE A 178 5.24 -0.37 -12.31
CA ILE A 178 6.11 0.68 -12.86
C ILE A 178 7.53 0.12 -13.05
N ASN A 179 8.23 0.53 -14.10
CA ASN A 179 9.60 0.06 -14.31
C ASN A 179 10.64 1.06 -13.77
N TRP A 180 11.89 0.60 -13.63
CA TRP A 180 12.98 1.40 -13.07
C TRP A 180 13.31 2.67 -13.87
N ASN A 181 13.10 2.70 -15.19
CA ASN A 181 13.30 3.91 -15.99
C ASN A 181 12.25 4.95 -15.66
N GLU A 182 10.98 4.55 -15.54
CA GLU A 182 9.88 5.44 -15.14
C GLU A 182 10.08 5.96 -13.70
N VAL A 183 10.50 5.10 -12.78
CA VAL A 183 10.87 5.50 -11.40
C VAL A 183 11.97 6.56 -11.42
N ARG A 184 13.03 6.34 -12.20
CA ARG A 184 14.15 7.29 -12.32
C ARG A 184 13.70 8.64 -12.89
N GLU A 185 12.88 8.64 -13.95
CA GLU A 185 12.38 9.88 -14.56
C GLU A 185 11.47 10.66 -13.61
N ILE A 186 10.49 10.00 -12.99
CA ILE A 186 9.59 10.66 -12.05
C ILE A 186 10.34 11.16 -10.83
N SER A 187 11.34 10.42 -10.35
CA SER A 187 12.13 10.80 -9.17
C SER A 187 12.93 12.09 -9.32
N LYS A 188 13.17 12.56 -10.55
CA LYS A 188 13.86 13.85 -10.79
C LYS A 188 13.05 15.04 -10.30
N ASN A 189 11.74 14.91 -10.21
CA ASN A 189 10.86 15.96 -9.75
C ASN A 189 10.82 16.02 -8.20
N TYR A 190 10.80 17.22 -7.64
CA TYR A 190 10.78 17.44 -6.19
C TYR A 190 9.44 17.07 -5.51
N LEU A 191 8.35 16.99 -6.30
CA LEU A 191 7.04 16.58 -5.79
C LEU A 191 6.93 15.07 -5.55
N SER A 192 7.82 14.27 -6.16
CA SER A 192 7.78 12.82 -6.04
C SER A 192 8.80 12.29 -5.04
N SER A 193 8.39 11.30 -4.28
CA SER A 193 9.25 10.49 -3.42
C SER A 193 8.95 9.02 -3.63
N PHE A 194 9.98 8.21 -3.85
CA PHE A 194 9.87 6.76 -3.89
C PHE A 194 10.44 6.17 -2.60
N GLN A 195 9.64 5.33 -1.95
CA GLN A 195 9.94 4.78 -0.63
C GLN A 195 9.74 3.26 -0.61
N SER A 196 10.22 2.59 0.42
CA SER A 196 10.23 1.12 0.47
C SER A 196 8.88 0.53 0.90
N HIS A 197 8.41 -0.48 0.14
CA HIS A 197 7.33 -1.40 0.51
C HIS A 197 7.82 -2.84 0.68
N GLY A 198 9.11 -3.01 1.01
CA GLY A 198 9.80 -4.29 1.10
C GLY A 198 10.23 -4.84 -0.27
N LEU A 199 10.77 -6.05 -0.24
CA LEU A 199 11.12 -6.77 -1.46
C LEU A 199 9.90 -7.51 -2.01
N SER A 200 9.29 -8.32 -1.15
CA SER A 200 8.41 -9.42 -1.54
C SER A 200 6.93 -9.14 -1.36
N HIS A 201 6.59 -8.00 -0.77
CA HIS A 201 5.23 -7.71 -0.34
C HIS A 201 4.62 -8.83 0.53
N THR A 202 5.41 -9.37 1.45
CA THR A 202 4.97 -10.38 2.42
C THR A 202 4.80 -9.74 3.80
N ALA A 203 3.82 -10.21 4.58
CA ALA A 203 3.61 -9.72 5.94
C ALA A 203 4.86 -9.99 6.80
N VAL A 204 5.46 -8.93 7.31
CA VAL A 204 6.73 -9.04 8.06
C VAL A 204 6.58 -9.77 9.40
N SER A 205 5.35 -9.90 9.91
CA SER A 205 5.07 -10.68 11.12
C SER A 205 5.35 -12.19 10.98
N ALA A 206 5.37 -12.69 9.74
CA ALA A 206 5.63 -14.11 9.44
C ALA A 206 7.11 -14.41 9.17
N MET A 207 8.00 -13.41 9.33
CA MET A 207 9.41 -13.49 8.95
C MET A 207 10.32 -13.57 10.18
N SER A 208 11.47 -14.22 10.01
CA SER A 208 12.59 -14.16 10.94
C SER A 208 13.27 -12.77 10.92
N GLU A 209 14.06 -12.47 11.93
CA GLU A 209 14.82 -11.21 12.01
C GLU A 209 15.68 -10.96 10.76
N LYS A 210 16.37 -12.00 10.28
CA LYS A 210 17.20 -11.93 9.08
C LYS A 210 16.38 -11.59 7.85
N GLU A 211 15.21 -12.19 7.69
CA GLU A 211 14.31 -11.93 6.56
C GLU A 211 13.74 -10.52 6.62
N ILE A 212 13.29 -10.04 7.79
CA ILE A 212 12.79 -8.66 7.97
C ILE A 212 13.88 -7.65 7.60
N LYS A 213 15.11 -7.90 8.08
CA LYS A 213 16.25 -7.03 7.75
C LYS A 213 16.53 -7.01 6.25
N SER A 214 16.55 -8.15 5.59
CA SER A 214 16.74 -8.26 4.13
C SER A 214 15.62 -7.50 3.39
N GLU A 215 14.36 -7.75 3.72
CA GLU A 215 13.19 -7.04 3.13
C GLU A 215 13.35 -5.52 3.20
N MET A 216 13.78 -4.99 4.34
CA MET A 216 13.89 -3.56 4.57
C MET A 216 15.14 -2.94 3.94
N VAL A 217 16.30 -3.55 4.14
CA VAL A 217 17.59 -2.97 3.72
C VAL A 217 17.80 -3.09 2.22
N GLU A 218 17.51 -4.26 1.64
CA GLU A 218 17.74 -4.47 0.20
C GLU A 218 16.74 -3.67 -0.64
N SER A 219 15.47 -3.57 -0.19
CA SER A 219 14.49 -2.71 -0.88
C SER A 219 14.86 -1.24 -0.82
N LYS A 220 15.35 -0.76 0.33
CA LYS A 220 15.89 0.59 0.50
C LYS A 220 17.03 0.84 -0.49
N ASN A 221 18.03 -0.03 -0.50
CA ASN A 221 19.22 0.11 -1.34
C ASN A 221 18.88 0.13 -2.83
N ALA A 222 17.96 -0.74 -3.29
CA ALA A 222 17.53 -0.79 -4.69
C ALA A 222 16.88 0.52 -5.16
N ILE A 223 16.05 1.14 -4.32
CA ILE A 223 15.42 2.43 -4.65
C ILE A 223 16.46 3.55 -4.61
N GLU A 224 17.34 3.58 -3.61
CA GLU A 224 18.41 4.58 -3.49
C GLU A 224 19.38 4.51 -4.68
N GLU A 225 19.77 3.31 -5.10
CA GLU A 225 20.60 3.09 -6.28
C GLU A 225 19.95 3.60 -7.58
N CYS A 226 18.66 3.33 -7.75
CA CYS A 226 17.92 3.78 -8.93
C CYS A 226 17.75 5.28 -8.98
N THR A 227 17.38 5.92 -7.84
CA THR A 227 16.92 7.32 -7.80
C THR A 227 18.01 8.31 -7.39
N GLY A 228 19.09 7.85 -6.76
CA GLY A 228 20.08 8.71 -6.10
C GLY A 228 19.53 9.48 -4.88
N LYS A 229 18.32 9.17 -4.43
CA LYS A 229 17.65 9.84 -3.30
C LYS A 229 17.53 8.92 -2.11
N LYS A 230 17.58 9.47 -0.90
CA LYS A 230 17.43 8.71 0.35
C LYS A 230 16.03 8.11 0.49
N VAL A 231 15.97 6.88 0.96
CA VAL A 231 14.74 6.19 1.35
C VAL A 231 14.63 6.25 2.87
N ASN A 232 13.72 7.10 3.36
CA ASN A 232 13.58 7.45 4.77
C ASN A 232 12.32 6.84 5.40
N SER A 233 11.44 6.26 4.61
CA SER A 233 10.18 5.69 5.09
C SER A 233 9.97 4.26 4.60
N PHE A 234 9.44 3.43 5.48
CA PHE A 234 8.99 2.08 5.17
C PHE A 234 7.47 1.99 5.25
N CYS A 235 6.83 1.30 4.32
CA CYS A 235 5.44 0.94 4.44
C CYS A 235 5.33 -0.57 4.68
N TYR A 236 4.71 -0.96 5.79
CA TYR A 236 4.50 -2.39 6.07
C TYR A 236 3.51 -2.99 5.06
N PRO A 237 3.89 -4.05 4.31
CA PRO A 237 2.95 -4.76 3.45
C PRO A 237 1.70 -5.19 4.22
N TYR A 238 0.54 -4.99 3.59
CA TYR A 238 -0.80 -5.16 4.21
C TYR A 238 -1.12 -4.21 5.37
N GLY A 239 -0.16 -3.64 6.06
CA GLY A 239 -0.28 -2.60 7.07
C GLY A 239 -1.23 -2.85 8.25
N ALA A 240 -1.87 -4.04 8.34
CA ALA A 240 -2.76 -4.41 9.44
C ALA A 240 -1.96 -4.80 10.69
N ALA A 241 -2.56 -4.66 11.88
CA ALA A 241 -1.89 -5.01 13.13
C ALA A 241 -1.32 -6.45 13.14
N ARG A 242 -2.02 -7.39 12.49
CA ARG A 242 -1.59 -8.79 12.37
C ARG A 242 -0.39 -9.01 11.44
N SER A 243 -0.11 -8.07 10.53
CA SER A 243 1.03 -8.13 9.60
C SER A 243 2.32 -7.53 10.14
N ILE A 244 2.27 -6.98 11.36
CA ILE A 244 3.36 -6.23 11.98
C ILE A 244 3.60 -6.82 13.38
N ASN A 245 4.85 -6.97 13.79
CA ASN A 245 5.22 -7.38 15.13
C ASN A 245 6.25 -6.41 15.75
N LYS A 246 6.53 -6.57 17.05
CA LYS A 246 7.47 -5.71 17.77
C LYS A 246 8.85 -5.71 17.13
N LEU A 247 9.34 -6.87 16.71
CA LEU A 247 10.64 -7.03 16.06
C LEU A 247 10.74 -6.24 14.77
N SER A 248 9.70 -6.25 13.92
CA SER A 248 9.69 -5.48 12.66
C SER A 248 9.70 -3.97 12.91
N VAL A 249 9.05 -3.50 13.97
CA VAL A 249 9.09 -2.08 14.40
C VAL A 249 10.48 -1.69 14.89
N GLU A 250 11.13 -2.54 15.67
CA GLU A 250 12.49 -2.33 16.14
C GLU A 250 13.51 -2.30 14.98
N ILE A 251 13.36 -3.20 13.99
CA ILE A 251 14.23 -3.20 12.82
C ILE A 251 13.98 -1.96 11.96
N ALA A 252 12.73 -1.59 11.70
CA ALA A 252 12.40 -0.38 10.95
C ALA A 252 13.05 0.86 11.57
N SER A 253 13.08 0.95 12.90
CA SER A 253 13.68 2.09 13.63
C SER A 253 15.19 2.23 13.45
N LYS A 254 15.86 1.17 13.04
CA LYS A 254 17.33 1.18 12.79
C LYS A 254 17.69 1.67 11.37
N TYR A 255 16.77 1.56 10.41
CA TYR A 255 17.08 1.79 9.00
C TYR A 255 16.28 2.91 8.35
N PHE A 256 15.17 3.35 8.96
CA PHE A 256 14.28 4.38 8.44
C PHE A 256 14.02 5.48 9.47
N ASP A 257 13.54 6.62 9.00
CA ASP A 257 13.09 7.72 9.85
C ASP A 257 11.64 7.55 10.31
N SER A 258 10.86 6.76 9.54
CA SER A 258 9.46 6.46 9.85
C SER A 258 9.01 5.16 9.20
N ALA A 259 7.91 4.59 9.73
CA ALA A 259 7.19 3.52 9.03
C ALA A 259 5.68 3.71 9.17
N THR A 260 4.95 3.40 8.08
CA THR A 260 3.51 3.58 7.96
C THR A 260 2.76 2.26 7.95
N THR A 261 1.55 2.29 8.49
CA THR A 261 0.61 1.17 8.57
C THR A 261 -0.66 1.47 7.78
N LEU A 262 -1.60 0.52 7.68
CA LEU A 262 -2.99 0.75 7.26
C LEU A 262 -3.95 0.82 8.46
N ILE A 263 -3.42 0.95 9.67
CA ILE A 263 -4.24 1.20 10.84
C ILE A 263 -4.76 2.62 10.75
N ARG A 264 -6.09 2.73 10.75
CA ARG A 264 -6.76 4.01 10.56
C ARG A 264 -6.49 4.97 11.72
N GLY A 265 -6.12 6.20 11.41
CA GLY A 265 -5.95 7.23 12.42
C GLY A 265 -5.25 8.49 11.91
N ARG A 266 -5.16 9.48 12.81
CA ARG A 266 -4.39 10.71 12.61
C ARG A 266 -3.06 10.65 13.35
N LEU A 267 -2.14 11.53 12.94
CA LEU A 267 -0.88 11.73 13.62
C LEU A 267 -1.14 12.41 14.97
N LYS A 268 -1.05 11.61 16.02
CA LYS A 268 -1.09 12.05 17.43
C LYS A 268 0.28 11.74 18.04
N LYS A 269 0.38 11.50 19.33
CA LYS A 269 1.62 11.01 19.98
C LYS A 269 1.90 9.54 19.61
N ASN A 270 2.08 9.28 18.31
CA ASN A 270 2.31 7.95 17.78
C ASN A 270 3.80 7.63 17.74
N ASN A 271 4.11 6.34 17.76
CA ASN A 271 5.43 5.85 17.39
C ASN A 271 5.69 6.14 15.91
N LEU A 272 6.81 6.79 15.58
CA LEU A 272 7.20 7.12 14.20
C LEU A 272 7.30 5.89 13.27
N TYR A 273 7.50 4.73 13.85
CA TYR A 273 7.62 3.46 13.13
C TYR A 273 6.31 2.64 13.14
N TYR A 274 5.19 3.31 13.44
CA TYR A 274 3.85 2.74 13.45
C TYR A 274 2.80 3.81 13.14
N LEU A 275 3.07 4.65 12.12
CA LEU A 275 2.23 5.77 11.77
C LEU A 275 0.92 5.29 11.13
N PRO A 276 -0.23 5.77 11.62
CA PRO A 276 -1.53 5.44 11.05
C PRO A 276 -1.74 6.14 9.71
N ARG A 277 -2.55 5.54 8.85
CA ARG A 277 -3.00 6.12 7.59
C ARG A 277 -4.52 6.05 7.46
N ILE A 278 -5.06 6.83 6.55
CA ILE A 278 -6.47 6.80 6.17
C ILE A 278 -6.54 6.28 4.74
N ASP A 279 -7.02 5.05 4.59
CA ASP A 279 -7.13 4.38 3.30
C ASP A 279 -8.37 4.83 2.54
N LEU A 280 -8.19 5.24 1.28
CA LEU A 280 -9.22 5.75 0.38
C LEU A 280 -9.27 4.90 -0.89
N TYR A 281 -10.47 4.49 -1.27
CA TYR A 281 -10.73 3.56 -2.37
C TYR A 281 -11.53 4.23 -3.49
N GLU A 282 -11.52 3.60 -4.68
CA GLU A 282 -12.29 4.02 -5.86
C GLU A 282 -13.78 4.24 -5.55
N GLU A 283 -14.37 3.35 -4.76
CA GLU A 283 -15.81 3.39 -4.44
C GLU A 283 -16.19 4.43 -3.38
N ASN A 284 -15.21 5.16 -2.84
CA ASN A 284 -15.51 6.17 -1.83
C ASN A 284 -16.10 7.42 -2.47
N GLU A 285 -17.38 7.66 -2.23
CA GLU A 285 -17.99 8.95 -2.57
C GLU A 285 -17.24 10.10 -1.90
N THR A 286 -17.05 11.19 -2.61
CA THR A 286 -16.34 12.39 -2.12
C THR A 286 -16.91 12.92 -0.81
N SER A 287 -18.23 12.80 -0.60
CA SER A 287 -18.91 13.15 0.66
C SER A 287 -18.45 12.30 1.84
N LEU A 288 -18.14 11.01 1.61
CA LEU A 288 -17.66 10.07 2.63
C LEU A 288 -16.16 10.25 2.93
N VAL A 289 -15.38 10.76 2.00
CA VAL A 289 -13.94 11.02 2.24
C VAL A 289 -13.75 12.00 3.39
N ARG A 290 -14.46 13.13 3.36
CA ARG A 290 -14.42 14.12 4.47
C ARG A 290 -14.85 13.50 5.80
N LEU A 291 -15.89 12.68 5.79
CA LEU A 291 -16.35 11.98 6.98
C LEU A 291 -15.29 10.98 7.48
N LYS A 292 -14.72 10.17 6.60
CA LYS A 292 -13.65 9.24 6.97
C LYS A 292 -12.48 9.97 7.65
N VAL A 293 -12.04 11.10 7.09
CA VAL A 293 -10.98 11.91 7.65
C VAL A 293 -11.40 12.57 8.96
N ALA A 294 -12.65 13.01 9.08
CA ALA A 294 -13.15 13.68 10.27
C ALA A 294 -13.26 12.75 11.50
N ILE A 295 -13.58 11.46 11.30
CA ILE A 295 -13.77 10.49 12.39
C ILE A 295 -12.50 9.63 12.65
N SER A 296 -11.40 9.92 11.99
CA SER A 296 -10.07 9.31 12.21
C SER A 296 -9.28 10.08 13.24
#